data_0a1b89ccb8598362251f73c360c8dd3d
#
_entry.id   0a1b89ccb8598362251f73c360c8dd3d
#
_cell.length_a   1.000
_cell.length_b   1.000
_cell.length_c   1.000
_cell.angle_alpha   90.00
_cell.angle_beta   90.00
_cell.angle_gamma   90.00
#
_symmetry.space_group_name_H-M   'P 1'
#
loop_
_entity.id
_entity.type
_entity.pdbx_description
1 polymer ?
#
loop_
_entity_poly.entity_id
_entity_poly.type
_entity_poly.pdbx_seq_one_letter_code
_entity_poly.pdbx_strand_id
1 'polypeptide(L)'
;MSTKPAVSPDPPASAKPARAGKPAVKKRGLWDKLKDVVDPDRALQAAMGSLIEAAAVKHVLGVHKEQWAPGKPLKLLLAGYVGTRNTGADVRVEEMIRQIRHVVGDDQLELAIMTSNERLSAGYFRTVEQLLFPDLFPKFLYDTCPRYHGVVACEGSMFKSKFASALSTMMAGAMGMAIAERKLSVGYGAEAGSMTPSLKQFVADVCKGSLVLCRNEPSRAVLHELGIRTTSGADTAWTFDPAPLARGAELLRAAGWDGRKKVLVVCPINPFWWPVKPDLLKAAAHTFGGQYKHEHYRSIYFHHHSDKAARQYDAYLQALADAVNSFAQEKDIFTILVGMEQLDRHACEDLNPRLDQPAALFISDTYDMYELVSVLRSCHMMISSRFHAIVTSMPGLVPSAGVTMDERIRNLMTDRGHPELFFEVDEQDLAEKLLHTLRRLHREADTISAEIGKAVPQQLRLMGQMGIDFMDEVVRVYPEFPRKALPRTWEAHLPPLPPVVQRLLERHG
;
A
#
# COMPACT_ATOMS: atom_id res chain seq x y z
N MET A 1 -36.15 -83.18 4.03
CA MET A 1 -36.95 -82.01 4.36
C MET A 1 -36.27 -80.87 3.71
N SER A 2 -36.91 -80.35 2.64
CA SER A 2 -36.40 -79.35 1.70
C SER A 2 -36.83 -78.02 2.22
N THR A 3 -35.91 -77.05 2.35
CA THR A 3 -36.21 -75.63 2.59
C THR A 3 -35.76 -74.83 1.38
N LYS A 4 -36.76 -74.23 0.71
CA LYS A 4 -36.55 -73.25 -0.40
C LYS A 4 -35.86 -71.99 0.08
N PRO A 5 -35.02 -71.34 -0.76
CA PRO A 5 -34.50 -70.04 -0.46
C PRO A 5 -35.50 -68.94 -0.81
N ALA A 6 -35.51 -67.85 0.00
CA ALA A 6 -36.35 -66.67 -0.16
C ALA A 6 -35.89 -65.80 -1.30
N VAL A 7 -36.85 -65.31 -2.10
CA VAL A 7 -36.67 -64.38 -3.20
C VAL A 7 -36.52 -62.95 -2.64
N SER A 8 -35.45 -62.25 -3.03
CA SER A 8 -35.22 -60.82 -2.78
C SER A 8 -36.07 -59.97 -3.73
N PRO A 9 -36.66 -58.85 -3.27
CA PRO A 9 -37.43 -57.97 -4.16
C PRO A 9 -36.47 -57.08 -5.03
N ASP A 10 -36.92 -56.83 -6.25
CA ASP A 10 -36.25 -56.00 -7.26
C ASP A 10 -36.09 -54.54 -6.79
N PRO A 11 -35.01 -53.80 -7.22
CA PRO A 11 -34.85 -52.42 -6.90
C PRO A 11 -35.77 -51.52 -7.74
N PRO A 12 -36.22 -50.37 -7.22
CA PRO A 12 -37.15 -49.48 -7.92
C PRO A 12 -36.45 -48.80 -9.10
N ALA A 13 -37.22 -48.61 -10.18
CA ALA A 13 -36.84 -48.03 -11.45
C ALA A 13 -36.19 -46.65 -11.33
N SER A 14 -35.07 -46.44 -12.03
CA SER A 14 -34.33 -45.21 -12.12
C SER A 14 -35.18 -44.06 -12.63
N ALA A 15 -35.31 -43.02 -11.77
CA ALA A 15 -35.87 -41.71 -12.18
C ALA A 15 -34.93 -41.02 -13.19
N LYS A 16 -35.47 -40.58 -14.33
CA LYS A 16 -34.77 -39.78 -15.32
C LYS A 16 -34.25 -38.48 -14.71
N PRO A 17 -32.98 -38.05 -14.98
CA PRO A 17 -32.49 -36.81 -14.47
C PRO A 17 -33.26 -35.62 -15.11
N ALA A 18 -33.72 -34.70 -14.25
CA ALA A 18 -34.33 -33.46 -14.68
C ALA A 18 -33.32 -32.64 -15.50
N ARG A 19 -33.72 -32.21 -16.67
CA ARG A 19 -32.93 -31.29 -17.53
C ARG A 19 -32.69 -30.01 -16.74
N ALA A 20 -31.42 -29.77 -16.36
CA ALA A 20 -30.98 -28.47 -15.86
C ALA A 20 -31.26 -27.39 -16.91
N GLY A 21 -32.15 -26.48 -16.59
CA GLY A 21 -32.42 -25.31 -17.42
C GLY A 21 -31.16 -24.47 -17.54
N LYS A 22 -30.76 -24.13 -18.76
CA LYS A 22 -29.67 -23.20 -19.03
C LYS A 22 -29.97 -21.88 -18.30
N PRO A 23 -29.01 -21.26 -17.57
CA PRO A 23 -29.23 -19.98 -16.94
C PRO A 23 -29.62 -18.95 -18.00
N ALA A 24 -30.72 -18.26 -17.78
CA ALA A 24 -31.20 -17.20 -18.68
C ALA A 24 -30.13 -16.09 -18.71
N VAL A 25 -29.47 -15.96 -19.86
CA VAL A 25 -28.57 -14.83 -20.15
C VAL A 25 -29.44 -13.58 -20.17
N LYS A 26 -29.41 -12.78 -19.09
CA LYS A 26 -30.00 -11.44 -19.08
C LYS A 26 -29.43 -10.66 -20.28
N LYS A 27 -30.24 -10.32 -21.25
CA LYS A 27 -29.85 -9.43 -22.36
C LYS A 27 -29.42 -8.10 -21.75
N ARG A 28 -28.11 -7.82 -21.80
CA ARG A 28 -27.55 -6.51 -21.40
C ARG A 28 -28.23 -5.41 -22.21
N GLY A 29 -28.73 -4.39 -21.51
CA GLY A 29 -29.38 -3.24 -22.13
C GLY A 29 -28.40 -2.45 -23.01
N LEU A 30 -28.94 -1.64 -23.92
CA LEU A 30 -28.14 -0.75 -24.79
C LEU A 30 -27.24 0.18 -23.95
N TRP A 31 -27.70 0.61 -22.78
CA TRP A 31 -26.96 1.41 -21.82
C TRP A 31 -25.79 0.66 -21.17
N ASP A 32 -25.92 -0.64 -20.91
CA ASP A 32 -24.81 -1.45 -20.41
C ASP A 32 -23.73 -1.64 -21.49
N LYS A 33 -24.14 -1.75 -22.76
CA LYS A 33 -23.21 -1.79 -23.91
C LYS A 33 -22.51 -0.45 -24.13
N LEU A 34 -23.22 0.67 -23.95
CA LEU A 34 -22.64 2.01 -24.05
C LEU A 34 -21.67 2.30 -22.89
N LYS A 35 -21.93 1.82 -21.67
CA LYS A 35 -20.99 1.90 -20.56
C LYS A 35 -19.72 1.05 -20.81
N ASP A 36 -19.82 -0.10 -21.45
CA ASP A 36 -18.66 -0.90 -21.86
C ASP A 36 -17.84 -0.24 -22.99
N VAL A 37 -18.45 0.66 -23.78
CA VAL A 37 -17.76 1.39 -24.88
C VAL A 37 -16.96 2.59 -24.36
N VAL A 38 -17.29 3.13 -23.16
CA VAL A 38 -16.57 4.27 -22.56
C VAL A 38 -16.22 3.91 -21.11
N ASP A 39 -15.38 2.89 -20.92
CA ASP A 39 -14.70 2.66 -19.65
C ASP A 39 -13.49 3.63 -19.58
N PRO A 40 -13.52 4.68 -18.72
CA PRO A 40 -12.45 5.67 -18.66
C PRO A 40 -11.10 5.07 -18.27
N ASP A 41 -11.06 3.99 -17.47
CA ASP A 41 -9.83 3.31 -17.11
C ASP A 41 -9.21 2.61 -18.34
N ARG A 42 -10.05 1.96 -19.17
CA ARG A 42 -9.59 1.36 -20.44
C ARG A 42 -9.12 2.42 -21.44
N ALA A 43 -9.84 3.53 -21.55
CA ALA A 43 -9.45 4.64 -22.41
C ALA A 43 -8.10 5.24 -21.98
N LEU A 44 -7.89 5.38 -20.66
CA LEU A 44 -6.64 5.84 -20.08
C LEU A 44 -5.48 4.87 -20.37
N GLN A 45 -5.70 3.55 -20.21
CA GLN A 45 -4.73 2.50 -20.51
C GLN A 45 -4.37 2.49 -22.00
N ALA A 46 -5.36 2.60 -22.90
CA ALA A 46 -5.14 2.66 -24.33
C ALA A 46 -4.34 3.91 -24.75
N ALA A 47 -4.70 5.08 -24.22
CA ALA A 47 -3.96 6.32 -24.47
C ALA A 47 -2.50 6.20 -23.98
N MET A 48 -2.30 5.63 -22.80
CA MET A 48 -0.96 5.40 -22.25
C MET A 48 -0.15 4.43 -23.11
N GLY A 49 -0.76 3.31 -23.56
CA GLY A 49 -0.15 2.34 -24.47
C GLY A 49 0.32 2.99 -25.77
N SER A 50 -0.55 3.78 -26.41
CA SER A 50 -0.22 4.49 -27.66
C SER A 50 0.97 5.47 -27.50
N LEU A 51 1.05 6.15 -26.35
CA LEU A 51 2.18 7.03 -26.06
C LEU A 51 3.48 6.27 -25.79
N ILE A 52 3.41 5.09 -25.15
CA ILE A 52 4.57 4.20 -24.97
C ILE A 52 5.08 3.70 -26.32
N GLU A 53 4.19 3.28 -27.22
CA GLU A 53 4.54 2.89 -28.59
C GLU A 53 5.20 4.05 -29.36
N ALA A 54 4.65 5.26 -29.25
CA ALA A 54 5.24 6.46 -29.86
C ALA A 54 6.65 6.76 -29.31
N ALA A 55 6.88 6.56 -28.00
CA ALA A 55 8.21 6.69 -27.38
C ALA A 55 9.18 5.64 -27.93
N ALA A 56 8.74 4.40 -28.10
CA ALA A 56 9.55 3.33 -28.69
C ALA A 56 9.96 3.64 -30.13
N VAL A 57 9.02 4.15 -30.95
CA VAL A 57 9.31 4.58 -32.33
C VAL A 57 10.34 5.72 -32.34
N LYS A 58 10.20 6.74 -31.50
CA LYS A 58 11.17 7.83 -31.37
C LYS A 58 12.56 7.31 -31.01
N HIS A 59 12.61 6.36 -30.07
CA HIS A 59 13.88 5.75 -29.67
C HIS A 59 14.56 5.05 -30.86
N VAL A 60 13.81 4.25 -31.64
CA VAL A 60 14.35 3.57 -32.84
C VAL A 60 14.84 4.57 -33.89
N LEU A 61 14.16 5.72 -34.02
CA LEU A 61 14.57 6.79 -34.95
C LEU A 61 15.73 7.65 -34.43
N GLY A 62 16.32 7.33 -33.26
CA GLY A 62 17.41 8.08 -32.67
C GLY A 62 17.04 9.44 -32.10
N VAL A 63 15.76 9.70 -31.87
CA VAL A 63 15.28 10.93 -31.25
C VAL A 63 15.22 10.73 -29.73
N HIS A 64 16.39 10.94 -29.08
CA HIS A 64 16.50 10.81 -27.62
C HIS A 64 16.57 12.19 -26.97
N LYS A 65 15.99 12.35 -25.76
CA LYS A 65 16.17 13.55 -24.94
C LYS A 65 17.37 13.44 -24.01
N GLU A 66 17.52 12.31 -23.34
CA GLU A 66 18.56 12.08 -22.36
C GLU A 66 18.98 10.61 -22.40
N GLN A 67 20.27 10.34 -22.41
CA GLN A 67 20.85 9.00 -22.23
C GLN A 67 21.99 9.13 -21.21
N TRP A 68 22.11 8.16 -20.31
CA TRP A 68 23.20 8.13 -19.38
C TRP A 68 24.53 7.91 -20.13
N ALA A 69 25.58 8.60 -19.68
CA ALA A 69 26.93 8.43 -20.16
C ALA A 69 27.94 8.39 -18.99
N PRO A 70 29.07 7.70 -19.13
CA PRO A 70 30.10 7.63 -18.09
C PRO A 70 30.54 9.02 -17.60
N GLY A 71 30.68 9.13 -16.27
CA GLY A 71 31.06 10.39 -15.61
C GLY A 71 29.89 11.37 -15.38
N LYS A 72 28.66 10.97 -15.71
CA LYS A 72 27.44 11.74 -15.40
C LYS A 72 26.67 11.07 -14.28
N PRO A 73 25.96 11.83 -13.41
CA PRO A 73 25.07 11.25 -12.42
C PRO A 73 23.90 10.52 -13.10
N LEU A 74 23.43 9.44 -12.46
CA LEU A 74 22.25 8.71 -12.87
C LEU A 74 21.00 9.51 -12.47
N LYS A 75 20.21 9.95 -13.44
CA LYS A 75 18.97 10.70 -13.20
C LYS A 75 17.79 9.74 -13.13
N LEU A 76 17.12 9.65 -11.99
CA LEU A 76 15.97 8.77 -11.79
C LEU A 76 14.71 9.56 -11.45
N LEU A 77 13.60 9.17 -12.09
CA LEU A 77 12.27 9.64 -11.78
C LEU A 77 11.58 8.64 -10.84
N LEU A 78 11.20 9.07 -9.65
CA LEU A 78 10.41 8.30 -8.71
C LEU A 78 8.92 8.51 -9.06
N ALA A 79 8.29 7.47 -9.62
CA ALA A 79 6.90 7.50 -10.04
C ALA A 79 6.00 6.92 -8.95
N GLY A 80 5.23 7.78 -8.28
CA GLY A 80 4.34 7.42 -7.18
C GLY A 80 3.24 8.44 -6.95
N TYR A 81 2.55 8.30 -5.85
CA TYR A 81 1.40 9.12 -5.47
C TYR A 81 1.62 9.80 -4.11
N VAL A 82 2.72 10.57 -3.99
CA VAL A 82 2.96 11.39 -2.81
C VAL A 82 2.24 12.74 -2.89
N GLY A 83 2.21 13.49 -1.80
CA GLY A 83 1.46 14.75 -1.73
C GLY A 83 -0.01 14.58 -1.34
N THR A 84 -0.34 13.52 -0.58
CA THR A 84 -1.68 13.27 -0.02
C THR A 84 -1.68 13.20 1.50
N ARG A 85 -0.54 13.46 2.15
CA ARG A 85 -0.36 13.23 3.59
C ARG A 85 -0.69 11.79 3.99
N ASN A 86 -0.40 10.83 3.12
CA ASN A 86 -0.40 9.43 3.47
C ASN A 86 0.95 9.08 4.11
N THR A 87 0.99 9.12 5.44
CA THR A 87 2.21 8.87 6.23
C THR A 87 2.93 7.59 5.82
N GLY A 88 2.18 6.55 5.48
CA GLY A 88 2.77 5.29 5.03
C GLY A 88 3.50 5.39 3.70
N ALA A 89 2.92 6.08 2.72
CA ALA A 89 3.56 6.33 1.44
C ALA A 89 4.77 7.27 1.61
N ASP A 90 4.62 8.32 2.42
CA ASP A 90 5.66 9.32 2.64
C ASP A 90 6.91 8.71 3.33
N VAL A 91 6.72 7.96 4.43
CA VAL A 91 7.79 7.23 5.14
C VAL A 91 8.50 6.26 4.21
N ARG A 92 7.73 5.48 3.48
CA ARG A 92 8.24 4.45 2.59
C ARG A 92 9.13 5.04 1.48
N VAL A 93 8.68 6.14 0.88
CA VAL A 93 9.43 6.81 -0.20
C VAL A 93 10.67 7.50 0.34
N GLU A 94 10.61 8.15 1.51
CA GLU A 94 11.77 8.75 2.16
C GLU A 94 12.87 7.71 2.40
N GLU A 95 12.52 6.54 2.94
CA GLU A 95 13.47 5.47 3.20
C GLU A 95 14.00 4.81 1.92
N MET A 96 13.18 4.70 0.88
CA MET A 96 13.64 4.26 -0.44
C MET A 96 14.66 5.23 -1.02
N ILE A 97 14.44 6.54 -0.94
CA ILE A 97 15.39 7.57 -1.35
C ILE A 97 16.72 7.41 -0.58
N ARG A 98 16.65 7.23 0.74
CA ARG A 98 17.84 7.01 1.58
C ARG A 98 18.61 5.76 1.15
N GLN A 99 17.92 4.66 0.88
CA GLN A 99 18.54 3.42 0.45
C GLN A 99 19.17 3.55 -0.94
N ILE A 100 18.46 4.12 -1.92
CA ILE A 100 18.98 4.32 -3.28
C ILE A 100 20.23 5.21 -3.25
N ARG A 101 20.20 6.32 -2.49
CA ARG A 101 21.37 7.18 -2.29
C ARG A 101 22.54 6.44 -1.64
N HIS A 102 22.25 5.59 -0.66
CA HIS A 102 23.27 4.81 0.02
C HIS A 102 23.97 3.83 -0.92
N VAL A 103 23.22 3.11 -1.76
CA VAL A 103 23.78 2.05 -2.62
C VAL A 103 24.40 2.59 -3.90
N VAL A 104 23.87 3.68 -4.46
CA VAL A 104 24.39 4.31 -5.69
C VAL A 104 25.54 5.28 -5.40
N GLY A 105 25.40 6.09 -4.34
CA GLY A 105 26.26 7.22 -4.00
C GLY A 105 25.60 8.55 -4.33
N ASP A 106 25.68 9.51 -3.41
CA ASP A 106 25.02 10.82 -3.56
C ASP A 106 25.57 11.63 -4.73
N ASP A 107 26.86 11.55 -4.98
CA ASP A 107 27.58 12.21 -6.06
C ASP A 107 27.28 11.61 -7.44
N GLN A 108 26.75 10.39 -7.48
CA GLN A 108 26.42 9.64 -8.69
C GLN A 108 24.93 9.67 -9.03
N LEU A 109 24.09 10.43 -8.28
CA LEU A 109 22.63 10.30 -8.36
C LEU A 109 21.90 11.65 -8.31
N GLU A 110 21.02 11.86 -9.27
CA GLU A 110 20.02 12.92 -9.26
C GLU A 110 18.62 12.29 -9.21
N LEU A 111 17.78 12.72 -8.27
CA LEU A 111 16.44 12.20 -8.08
C LEU A 111 15.39 13.29 -8.29
N ALA A 112 14.30 12.91 -8.97
CA ALA A 112 13.08 13.67 -8.99
C ALA A 112 11.90 12.77 -8.56
N ILE A 113 10.89 13.35 -7.91
CA ILE A 113 9.69 12.63 -7.47
C ILE A 113 8.43 13.29 -8.00
N MET A 114 7.49 12.49 -8.46
CA MET A 114 6.16 12.97 -8.84
C MET A 114 5.34 13.24 -7.58
N THR A 115 4.81 14.44 -7.43
CA THR A 115 3.88 14.82 -6.34
C THR A 115 2.54 15.27 -6.89
N SER A 116 1.47 14.92 -6.17
CA SER A 116 0.11 15.34 -6.51
C SER A 116 -0.24 16.72 -5.94
N ASN A 117 0.50 17.17 -4.92
CA ASN A 117 0.26 18.45 -4.25
C ASN A 117 1.53 18.89 -3.50
N GLU A 118 2.18 19.93 -4.00
CA GLU A 118 3.43 20.46 -3.41
C GLU A 118 3.24 21.01 -1.99
N ARG A 119 2.06 21.54 -1.65
CA ARG A 119 1.80 22.03 -0.29
C ARG A 119 1.73 20.90 0.72
N LEU A 120 1.14 19.76 0.33
CA LEU A 120 1.00 18.61 1.21
C LEU A 120 2.32 17.82 1.32
N SER A 121 3.20 17.87 0.32
CA SER A 121 4.55 17.31 0.38
C SER A 121 5.61 18.30 0.90
N ALA A 122 5.22 19.52 1.20
CA ALA A 122 6.13 20.53 1.74
C ALA A 122 6.78 20.04 3.05
N GLY A 123 8.10 20.14 3.12
CA GLY A 123 8.88 19.64 4.26
C GLY A 123 9.31 18.18 4.18
N TYR A 124 8.77 17.41 3.22
CA TYR A 124 9.18 16.03 2.91
C TYR A 124 10.07 16.02 1.65
N PHE A 125 10.85 14.96 1.45
CA PHE A 125 11.68 14.75 0.25
C PHE A 125 12.58 15.96 -0.09
N ARG A 126 13.14 16.62 0.92
CA ARG A 126 13.86 17.92 0.78
C ARG A 126 15.07 17.87 -0.12
N THR A 127 15.61 16.68 -0.36
CA THR A 127 16.83 16.47 -1.17
C THR A 127 16.52 16.03 -2.61
N VAL A 128 15.25 16.07 -3.00
CA VAL A 128 14.75 15.55 -4.28
C VAL A 128 13.91 16.62 -4.97
N GLU A 129 14.10 16.79 -6.29
CA GLU A 129 13.25 17.65 -7.09
C GLU A 129 11.79 17.12 -7.06
N GLN A 130 10.83 17.99 -6.71
CA GLN A 130 9.42 17.61 -6.70
C GLN A 130 8.72 18.10 -7.95
N LEU A 131 8.11 17.18 -8.71
CA LEU A 131 7.41 17.48 -9.96
C LEU A 131 5.91 17.34 -9.77
N LEU A 132 5.18 18.45 -9.82
CA LEU A 132 3.72 18.42 -9.77
C LEU A 132 3.17 17.77 -11.04
N PHE A 133 2.45 16.66 -10.91
CA PHE A 133 1.82 16.00 -12.04
C PHE A 133 0.32 16.31 -12.13
N PRO A 134 -0.22 16.50 -13.34
CA PRO A 134 -1.63 16.79 -13.55
C PRO A 134 -2.52 15.55 -13.40
N ASP A 135 -3.81 15.75 -13.21
CA ASP A 135 -4.78 14.66 -13.15
C ASP A 135 -4.80 13.81 -14.44
N LEU A 136 -4.60 14.44 -15.59
CA LEU A 136 -4.40 13.75 -16.88
C LEU A 136 -2.91 13.55 -17.13
N PHE A 137 -2.35 12.55 -16.50
CA PHE A 137 -0.91 12.26 -16.47
C PHE A 137 -0.29 11.65 -17.75
N PRO A 138 -0.99 11.06 -18.75
CA PRO A 138 -0.32 10.38 -19.86
C PRO A 138 0.64 11.26 -20.64
N LYS A 139 0.19 12.49 -20.99
CA LYS A 139 1.07 13.47 -21.67
C LYS A 139 2.23 13.91 -20.79
N PHE A 140 2.00 14.11 -19.51
CA PHE A 140 3.05 14.47 -18.55
C PHE A 140 4.14 13.40 -18.50
N LEU A 141 3.78 12.12 -18.41
CA LEU A 141 4.73 11.00 -18.43
C LEU A 141 5.52 10.93 -19.75
N TYR A 142 4.82 11.10 -20.88
CA TYR A 142 5.42 11.12 -22.20
C TYR A 142 6.47 12.24 -22.38
N ASP A 143 6.22 13.41 -21.80
CA ASP A 143 7.15 14.56 -21.86
C ASP A 143 8.25 14.50 -20.80
N THR A 144 8.00 13.86 -19.65
CA THR A 144 8.86 13.88 -18.47
C THR A 144 9.80 12.68 -18.41
N CYS A 145 9.31 11.44 -18.57
CA CYS A 145 10.12 10.24 -18.46
C CYS A 145 11.36 10.25 -19.38
N PRO A 146 11.30 10.76 -20.62
CA PRO A 146 12.48 10.84 -21.50
C PRO A 146 13.63 11.71 -20.99
N ARG A 147 13.39 12.56 -19.99
CA ARG A 147 14.40 13.45 -19.39
C ARG A 147 15.26 12.76 -18.33
N TYR A 148 14.92 11.52 -17.96
CA TYR A 148 15.59 10.72 -16.94
C TYR A 148 16.22 9.48 -17.55
N HIS A 149 17.22 8.94 -16.87
CA HIS A 149 17.89 7.70 -17.26
C HIS A 149 17.11 6.45 -16.77
N GLY A 150 16.14 6.63 -15.89
CA GLY A 150 15.28 5.55 -15.45
C GLY A 150 14.07 6.01 -14.66
N VAL A 151 13.15 5.08 -14.49
CA VAL A 151 11.96 5.21 -13.67
C VAL A 151 12.00 4.18 -12.55
N VAL A 152 11.76 4.63 -11.33
CA VAL A 152 11.53 3.77 -10.16
C VAL A 152 10.10 4.01 -9.68
N ALA A 153 9.23 3.04 -9.88
CA ALA A 153 7.89 3.10 -9.31
C ALA A 153 7.96 2.82 -7.81
N CYS A 154 7.35 3.70 -7.02
CA CYS A 154 7.66 3.82 -5.59
C CYS A 154 6.46 3.62 -4.64
N GLU A 155 5.29 3.14 -5.14
CA GLU A 155 4.14 2.86 -4.29
C GLU A 155 4.05 1.39 -3.87
N GLY A 156 3.51 1.15 -2.65
CA GLY A 156 3.30 -0.19 -2.15
C GLY A 156 2.26 -0.96 -2.96
N SER A 157 1.09 -0.39 -3.21
CA SER A 157 -0.03 -1.03 -3.94
C SER A 157 0.06 -0.78 -5.44
N MET A 158 1.19 -1.13 -6.05
CA MET A 158 1.57 -0.73 -7.40
C MET A 158 0.74 -1.42 -8.50
N PHE A 159 0.39 -2.69 -8.32
CA PHE A 159 -0.28 -3.50 -9.34
C PHE A 159 -1.59 -4.08 -8.81
N LYS A 160 -2.58 -3.20 -8.54
CA LYS A 160 -3.89 -3.56 -7.97
C LYS A 160 -5.00 -2.65 -8.48
N SER A 161 -6.20 -3.20 -8.65
CA SER A 161 -7.42 -2.41 -8.89
C SER A 161 -8.18 -2.08 -7.60
N LYS A 162 -7.74 -2.57 -6.44
CA LYS A 162 -8.43 -2.44 -5.15
C LYS A 162 -8.67 -0.99 -4.72
N PHE A 163 -7.75 -0.09 -5.05
CA PHE A 163 -7.86 1.33 -4.71
C PHE A 163 -8.25 2.18 -5.92
N ALA A 164 -7.43 2.18 -6.98
CA ALA A 164 -7.72 2.86 -8.25
C ALA A 164 -6.90 2.23 -9.38
N SER A 165 -7.55 1.80 -10.46
CA SER A 165 -6.85 1.31 -11.66
C SER A 165 -5.99 2.40 -12.30
N ALA A 166 -6.41 3.67 -12.23
CA ALA A 166 -5.63 4.80 -12.76
C ALA A 166 -4.26 4.95 -12.09
N LEU A 167 -4.17 4.75 -10.77
CA LEU A 167 -2.89 4.82 -10.05
C LEU A 167 -1.91 3.76 -10.53
N SER A 168 -2.38 2.52 -10.67
CA SER A 168 -1.58 1.43 -11.24
C SER A 168 -1.20 1.68 -12.70
N THR A 169 -2.13 2.25 -13.48
CA THR A 169 -1.87 2.64 -14.89
C THR A 169 -0.79 3.72 -14.98
N MET A 170 -0.76 4.68 -14.06
CA MET A 170 0.26 5.72 -14.01
C MET A 170 1.65 5.13 -13.78
N MET A 171 1.80 4.29 -12.76
CA MET A 171 3.09 3.68 -12.42
C MET A 171 3.57 2.70 -13.47
N ALA A 172 2.70 1.78 -13.93
CA ALA A 172 3.03 0.85 -15.02
C ALA A 172 3.34 1.60 -16.32
N GLY A 173 2.61 2.68 -16.60
CA GLY A 173 2.85 3.55 -17.76
C GLY A 173 4.21 4.24 -17.71
N ALA A 174 4.60 4.79 -16.55
CA ALA A 174 5.92 5.40 -16.36
C ALA A 174 7.05 4.36 -16.53
N MET A 175 6.86 3.15 -15.97
CA MET A 175 7.79 2.02 -16.17
C MET A 175 7.88 1.63 -17.65
N GLY A 176 6.73 1.55 -18.34
CA GLY A 176 6.66 1.25 -19.78
C GLY A 176 7.36 2.31 -20.66
N MET A 177 7.26 3.60 -20.29
CA MET A 177 8.01 4.67 -20.97
C MET A 177 9.51 4.46 -20.88
N ALA A 178 10.04 4.10 -19.69
CA ALA A 178 11.45 3.81 -19.51
C ALA A 178 11.88 2.60 -20.37
N ILE A 179 11.09 1.52 -20.42
CA ILE A 179 11.36 0.35 -21.26
C ILE A 179 11.38 0.72 -22.74
N ALA A 180 10.41 1.52 -23.20
CA ALA A 180 10.30 1.95 -24.59
C ALA A 180 11.59 2.66 -25.07
N GLU A 181 12.30 3.34 -24.17
CA GLU A 181 13.56 4.03 -24.44
C GLU A 181 14.81 3.24 -23.98
N ARG A 182 14.66 1.95 -23.64
CA ARG A 182 15.72 1.05 -23.15
C ARG A 182 16.45 1.58 -21.92
N LYS A 183 15.74 2.26 -21.04
CA LYS A 183 16.21 2.83 -19.78
C LYS A 183 15.89 1.94 -18.59
N LEU A 184 16.45 2.27 -17.43
CA LEU A 184 16.18 1.57 -16.18
C LEU A 184 14.70 1.64 -15.83
N SER A 185 14.09 0.51 -15.51
CA SER A 185 12.68 0.40 -15.13
C SER A 185 12.53 -0.57 -13.96
N VAL A 186 12.24 -0.02 -12.78
CA VAL A 186 12.18 -0.79 -11.53
C VAL A 186 10.90 -0.48 -10.76
N GLY A 187 10.23 -1.52 -10.26
CA GLY A 187 9.22 -1.41 -9.21
C GLY A 187 9.86 -1.73 -7.86
N TYR A 188 9.89 -0.77 -6.92
CA TYR A 188 10.66 -0.89 -5.67
C TYR A 188 9.77 -1.19 -4.47
N GLY A 189 9.92 -2.35 -3.86
CA GLY A 189 9.13 -2.82 -2.73
C GLY A 189 7.64 -2.93 -3.07
N ALA A 190 7.34 -3.39 -4.27
CA ALA A 190 6.02 -3.39 -4.87
C ALA A 190 5.11 -4.51 -4.34
N GLU A 191 3.81 -4.27 -4.41
CA GLU A 191 2.80 -5.29 -4.21
C GLU A 191 1.86 -5.39 -5.40
N ALA A 192 1.59 -6.63 -5.79
CA ALA A 192 0.60 -6.99 -6.80
C ALA A 192 -0.54 -7.78 -6.16
N GLY A 193 -1.72 -7.64 -6.72
CA GLY A 193 -2.90 -8.34 -6.23
C GLY A 193 -3.98 -8.43 -7.31
N SER A 194 -5.24 -8.39 -6.91
CA SER A 194 -6.36 -8.44 -7.85
C SER A 194 -6.36 -7.22 -8.78
N MET A 195 -6.31 -7.50 -10.08
CA MET A 195 -6.40 -6.52 -11.17
C MET A 195 -7.62 -6.78 -12.05
N THR A 196 -8.26 -5.71 -12.56
CA THR A 196 -9.23 -5.86 -13.63
C THR A 196 -8.58 -6.48 -14.86
N PRO A 197 -9.31 -7.20 -15.72
CA PRO A 197 -8.72 -7.82 -16.91
C PRO A 197 -7.97 -6.83 -17.79
N SER A 198 -8.47 -5.60 -17.96
CA SER A 198 -7.81 -4.57 -18.76
C SER A 198 -6.51 -4.09 -18.13
N LEU A 199 -6.47 -3.87 -16.80
CA LEU A 199 -5.26 -3.50 -16.11
C LEU A 199 -4.23 -4.63 -16.11
N LYS A 200 -4.67 -5.88 -15.92
CA LYS A 200 -3.78 -7.05 -15.97
C LYS A 200 -3.08 -7.17 -17.33
N GLN A 201 -3.85 -7.00 -18.42
CA GLN A 201 -3.30 -7.00 -19.77
C GLN A 201 -2.32 -5.83 -19.98
N PHE A 202 -2.73 -4.60 -19.61
CA PHE A 202 -1.87 -3.42 -19.74
C PHE A 202 -0.53 -3.60 -19.00
N VAL A 203 -0.55 -4.06 -17.73
CA VAL A 203 0.67 -4.32 -16.94
C VAL A 203 1.54 -5.38 -17.62
N ALA A 204 0.96 -6.48 -18.10
CA ALA A 204 1.69 -7.52 -18.81
C ALA A 204 2.39 -6.99 -20.09
N ASP A 205 1.73 -6.10 -20.84
CA ASP A 205 2.27 -5.56 -22.08
C ASP A 205 3.41 -4.54 -21.82
N VAL A 206 3.22 -3.64 -20.86
CA VAL A 206 4.13 -2.50 -20.71
C VAL A 206 5.26 -2.72 -19.69
N CYS A 207 5.13 -3.65 -18.73
CA CYS A 207 6.12 -3.88 -17.67
C CYS A 207 7.05 -5.09 -17.90
N LYS A 208 6.92 -5.80 -19.02
CA LYS A 208 7.65 -7.06 -19.28
C LYS A 208 9.18 -6.94 -19.21
N GLY A 209 9.74 -5.77 -19.54
CA GLY A 209 11.16 -5.49 -19.46
C GLY A 209 11.65 -4.98 -18.10
N SER A 210 10.76 -4.72 -17.15
CA SER A 210 11.08 -4.20 -15.82
C SER A 210 11.62 -5.26 -14.87
N LEU A 211 12.33 -4.82 -13.83
CA LEU A 211 12.54 -5.58 -12.60
C LEU A 211 11.58 -5.11 -11.52
N VAL A 212 10.88 -6.01 -10.84
CA VAL A 212 10.04 -5.68 -9.70
C VAL A 212 10.53 -6.38 -8.43
N LEU A 213 10.97 -5.57 -7.46
CA LEU A 213 11.35 -6.01 -6.12
C LEU A 213 10.07 -6.12 -5.29
N CYS A 214 9.56 -7.33 -5.11
CA CYS A 214 8.26 -7.58 -4.49
C CYS A 214 8.39 -7.74 -2.98
N ARG A 215 7.52 -7.08 -2.21
CA ARG A 215 7.57 -7.13 -0.75
C ARG A 215 6.95 -8.39 -0.12
N ASN A 216 6.34 -9.27 -0.93
CA ASN A 216 5.81 -10.56 -0.47
C ASN A 216 5.72 -11.57 -1.63
N GLU A 217 5.66 -12.84 -1.29
CA GLU A 217 5.64 -13.95 -2.25
C GLU A 217 4.36 -13.99 -3.12
N PRO A 218 3.14 -13.73 -2.60
CA PRO A 218 1.94 -13.67 -3.44
C PRO A 218 2.06 -12.66 -4.58
N SER A 219 2.68 -11.51 -4.34
CA SER A 219 2.92 -10.50 -5.39
C SER A 219 3.89 -10.98 -6.45
N ARG A 220 4.93 -11.72 -6.05
CA ARG A 220 5.88 -12.34 -7.00
C ARG A 220 5.17 -13.32 -7.93
N ALA A 221 4.34 -14.20 -7.37
CA ALA A 221 3.58 -15.18 -8.13
C ALA A 221 2.69 -14.51 -9.20
N VAL A 222 1.92 -13.47 -8.81
CA VAL A 222 1.05 -12.72 -9.71
C VAL A 222 1.83 -12.09 -10.87
N LEU A 223 2.98 -11.46 -10.60
CA LEU A 223 3.78 -10.79 -11.64
C LEU A 223 4.57 -11.78 -12.49
N HIS A 224 5.01 -12.89 -11.91
CA HIS A 224 5.68 -13.95 -12.66
C HIS A 224 4.76 -14.58 -13.72
N GLU A 225 3.47 -14.79 -13.39
CA GLU A 225 2.46 -15.23 -14.37
C GLU A 225 2.30 -14.27 -15.55
N LEU A 226 2.60 -12.97 -15.37
CA LEU A 226 2.59 -11.96 -16.42
C LEU A 226 3.92 -11.88 -17.21
N GLY A 227 4.90 -12.73 -16.88
CA GLY A 227 6.22 -12.73 -17.51
C GLY A 227 7.09 -11.53 -17.11
N ILE A 228 6.83 -10.92 -15.97
CA ILE A 228 7.62 -9.80 -15.41
C ILE A 228 8.71 -10.37 -14.50
N ARG A 229 9.95 -9.85 -14.63
CA ARG A 229 11.06 -10.25 -13.78
C ARG A 229 10.85 -9.75 -12.35
N THR A 230 10.98 -10.62 -11.36
CA THR A 230 10.76 -10.28 -9.96
C THR A 230 11.86 -10.83 -9.06
N THR A 231 12.15 -10.14 -7.96
CA THR A 231 12.93 -10.66 -6.84
C THR A 231 12.20 -10.43 -5.53
N SER A 232 12.61 -11.12 -4.47
CA SER A 232 12.08 -10.91 -3.12
C SER A 232 12.57 -9.59 -2.56
N GLY A 233 11.72 -8.92 -1.81
CA GLY A 233 12.02 -7.68 -1.14
C GLY A 233 11.15 -7.47 0.08
N ALA A 234 11.17 -6.24 0.59
CA ALA A 234 10.40 -5.80 1.74
C ALA A 234 9.79 -4.42 1.49
N ASP A 235 8.97 -3.96 2.39
CA ASP A 235 8.64 -2.54 2.48
C ASP A 235 9.88 -1.75 2.91
N THR A 236 10.00 -0.50 2.51
CA THR A 236 11.16 0.32 2.88
C THR A 236 10.99 1.06 4.20
N ALA A 237 9.80 1.07 4.78
CA ALA A 237 9.50 1.80 6.02
C ALA A 237 10.23 1.26 7.28
N TRP A 238 10.89 0.11 7.20
CA TRP A 238 11.55 -0.53 8.34
C TRP A 238 12.71 0.24 8.94
N THR A 239 13.39 1.05 8.13
CA THR A 239 14.57 1.83 8.53
C THR A 239 14.24 3.27 8.91
N PHE A 240 12.96 3.63 8.96
CA PHE A 240 12.54 4.99 9.22
C PHE A 240 12.95 5.48 10.61
N ASP A 241 13.57 6.66 10.62
CA ASP A 241 13.97 7.36 11.83
C ASP A 241 12.97 8.49 12.15
N PRO A 242 12.02 8.25 13.08
CA PRO A 242 11.04 9.26 13.46
C PRO A 242 11.64 10.34 14.34
N ALA A 243 10.84 11.34 14.72
CA ALA A 243 11.19 12.23 15.80
C ALA A 243 11.49 11.44 17.10
N PRO A 244 12.35 11.94 17.99
CA PRO A 244 12.69 11.24 19.24
C PRO A 244 11.44 10.79 20.02
N LEU A 245 11.48 9.62 20.65
CA LEU A 245 10.33 9.10 21.43
C LEU A 245 9.87 10.09 22.51
N ALA A 246 10.78 10.92 23.04
CA ALA A 246 10.42 11.99 23.97
C ALA A 246 9.41 12.98 23.35
N ARG A 247 9.51 13.25 22.04
CA ARG A 247 8.55 14.10 21.32
C ARG A 247 7.17 13.43 21.21
N GLY A 248 7.12 12.15 20.91
CA GLY A 248 5.87 11.38 20.91
C GLY A 248 5.19 11.40 22.27
N ALA A 249 5.96 11.17 23.35
CA ALA A 249 5.47 11.24 24.72
C ALA A 249 5.01 12.65 25.13
N GLU A 250 5.70 13.69 24.67
CA GLU A 250 5.30 15.10 24.88
C GLU A 250 3.95 15.39 24.21
N LEU A 251 3.78 14.99 22.96
CA LEU A 251 2.53 15.15 22.22
C LEU A 251 1.36 14.41 22.88
N LEU A 252 1.60 13.20 23.38
CA LEU A 252 0.61 12.42 24.13
C LEU A 252 0.22 13.14 25.43
N ARG A 253 1.18 13.70 26.18
CA ARG A 253 0.90 14.49 27.41
C ARG A 253 0.11 15.77 27.09
N ALA A 254 0.48 16.48 26.03
CA ALA A 254 -0.26 17.63 25.57
C ALA A 254 -1.71 17.31 25.20
N ALA A 255 -1.97 16.05 24.77
CA ALA A 255 -3.29 15.52 24.49
C ALA A 255 -4.03 14.96 25.73
N GLY A 256 -3.44 15.07 26.93
CA GLY A 256 -4.07 14.65 28.19
C GLY A 256 -3.59 13.32 28.78
N TRP A 257 -2.56 12.67 28.19
CA TRP A 257 -1.98 11.47 28.78
C TRP A 257 -1.21 11.80 30.08
N ASP A 258 -1.50 11.07 31.14
CA ASP A 258 -0.90 11.26 32.47
C ASP A 258 0.53 10.69 32.60
N GLY A 259 1.04 10.01 31.56
CA GLY A 259 2.33 9.35 31.55
C GLY A 259 2.37 8.00 32.27
N ARG A 260 1.24 7.49 32.77
CA ARG A 260 1.14 6.23 33.53
C ARG A 260 0.25 5.20 32.87
N LYS A 261 -0.91 5.63 32.38
CA LYS A 261 -1.86 4.75 31.68
C LYS A 261 -1.22 4.15 30.44
N LYS A 262 -1.55 2.89 30.15
CA LYS A 262 -1.17 2.30 28.88
C LYS A 262 -1.91 2.97 27.74
N VAL A 263 -1.21 3.36 26.69
CA VAL A 263 -1.80 4.03 25.53
C VAL A 263 -2.25 2.97 24.51
N LEU A 264 -3.53 3.01 24.17
CA LEU A 264 -4.13 2.24 23.09
C LEU A 264 -4.29 3.12 21.86
N VAL A 265 -3.73 2.69 20.73
CA VAL A 265 -3.95 3.31 19.41
C VAL A 265 -5.09 2.58 18.68
N VAL A 266 -6.02 3.35 18.12
CA VAL A 266 -6.99 2.85 17.14
C VAL A 266 -6.83 3.66 15.85
N CYS A 267 -6.56 2.95 14.73
CA CYS A 267 -6.42 3.59 13.41
C CYS A 267 -7.59 3.14 12.51
N PRO A 268 -8.76 3.81 12.59
CA PRO A 268 -9.90 3.48 11.73
C PRO A 268 -9.71 4.06 10.32
N ILE A 269 -10.39 3.47 9.35
CA ILE A 269 -10.56 4.01 7.98
C ILE A 269 -12.02 3.85 7.57
N ASN A 270 -12.42 4.39 6.43
CA ASN A 270 -13.63 3.90 5.76
C ASN A 270 -13.23 2.84 4.71
N PRO A 271 -13.35 1.54 5.01
CA PRO A 271 -12.92 0.48 4.11
C PRO A 271 -13.83 0.30 2.89
N PHE A 272 -15.05 0.83 2.95
CA PHE A 272 -16.09 0.66 1.93
C PHE A 272 -16.08 1.77 0.86
N TRP A 273 -15.21 2.78 1.00
CA TRP A 273 -15.00 3.81 -0.02
C TRP A 273 -14.27 3.29 -1.26
N TRP A 274 -13.60 2.14 -1.16
CA TRP A 274 -12.76 1.57 -2.21
C TRP A 274 -13.42 0.42 -2.97
N PRO A 275 -13.11 0.25 -4.26
CA PRO A 275 -12.26 1.10 -5.10
C PRO A 275 -12.97 2.40 -5.51
N VAL A 276 -12.20 3.48 -5.70
CA VAL A 276 -12.71 4.66 -6.39
C VAL A 276 -12.91 4.33 -7.87
N LYS A 277 -13.98 4.89 -8.44
CA LYS A 277 -14.34 4.66 -9.85
C LYS A 277 -14.50 5.97 -10.58
N PRO A 278 -14.13 6.02 -11.87
CA PRO A 278 -14.38 7.19 -12.70
C PRO A 278 -15.88 7.31 -13.00
N ASP A 279 -16.43 8.54 -12.87
CA ASP A 279 -17.82 8.87 -13.22
C ASP A 279 -17.88 10.29 -13.80
N LEU A 280 -18.02 10.35 -15.14
CA LEU A 280 -18.03 11.62 -15.86
C LEU A 280 -19.29 12.44 -15.58
N LEU A 281 -20.44 11.81 -15.28
CA LEU A 281 -21.68 12.51 -14.95
C LEU A 281 -21.59 13.15 -13.57
N LYS A 282 -21.08 12.41 -12.57
CA LYS A 282 -20.80 12.96 -11.25
C LYS A 282 -19.76 14.08 -11.30
N ALA A 283 -18.72 13.93 -12.14
CA ALA A 283 -17.70 14.97 -12.30
C ALA A 283 -18.28 16.26 -12.86
N ALA A 284 -19.14 16.17 -13.90
CA ALA A 284 -19.83 17.33 -14.42
C ALA A 284 -20.77 17.95 -13.37
N ALA A 285 -21.59 17.16 -12.68
CA ALA A 285 -22.46 17.65 -11.61
C ALA A 285 -21.70 18.27 -10.43
N HIS A 286 -20.54 17.71 -10.09
CA HIS A 286 -19.65 18.28 -9.08
C HIS A 286 -19.08 19.62 -9.51
N THR A 287 -18.55 19.72 -10.72
CA THR A 287 -17.89 20.93 -11.25
C THR A 287 -18.88 22.10 -11.42
N PHE A 288 -20.06 21.83 -11.98
CA PHE A 288 -21.04 22.88 -12.31
C PHE A 288 -22.09 23.11 -11.22
N GLY A 289 -22.36 22.13 -10.36
CA GLY A 289 -23.43 22.19 -9.35
C GLY A 289 -23.00 21.97 -7.91
N GLY A 290 -21.72 21.69 -7.66
CA GLY A 290 -21.22 21.40 -6.32
C GLY A 290 -21.80 20.15 -5.67
N GLN A 291 -22.42 19.27 -6.47
CA GLN A 291 -22.99 18.00 -6.00
C GLN A 291 -21.89 16.95 -5.76
N TYR A 292 -22.19 15.90 -5.03
CA TYR A 292 -21.28 14.76 -4.76
C TYR A 292 -19.95 15.13 -4.07
N LYS A 293 -19.87 16.25 -3.33
CA LYS A 293 -18.65 16.69 -2.64
C LYS A 293 -18.09 15.64 -1.68
N HIS A 294 -18.97 14.93 -0.97
CA HIS A 294 -18.58 13.89 0.01
C HIS A 294 -18.14 12.58 -0.64
N GLU A 295 -18.50 12.37 -1.91
CA GLU A 295 -18.11 11.18 -2.67
C GLU A 295 -16.87 11.45 -3.56
N HIS A 296 -16.55 12.73 -3.78
CA HIS A 296 -15.47 13.12 -4.66
C HIS A 296 -14.11 12.76 -4.07
N TYR A 297 -13.33 11.98 -4.81
CA TYR A 297 -11.95 11.64 -4.44
C TYR A 297 -10.97 12.60 -5.13
N ARG A 298 -10.90 12.55 -6.46
CA ARG A 298 -10.03 13.39 -7.28
C ARG A 298 -10.45 13.36 -8.75
N SER A 299 -10.40 14.51 -9.44
CA SER A 299 -10.72 14.62 -10.88
C SER A 299 -12.08 14.03 -11.21
N ILE A 300 -12.12 12.94 -12.00
CA ILE A 300 -13.34 12.22 -12.37
C ILE A 300 -13.62 11.00 -11.46
N TYR A 301 -12.81 10.76 -10.42
CA TYR A 301 -12.92 9.58 -9.56
C TYR A 301 -13.70 9.89 -8.29
N PHE A 302 -14.62 8.98 -7.96
CA PHE A 302 -15.50 9.06 -6.80
C PHE A 302 -15.42 7.81 -5.94
N HIS A 303 -15.53 7.97 -4.63
CA HIS A 303 -15.66 6.88 -3.70
C HIS A 303 -16.90 6.05 -3.96
N HIS A 304 -16.83 4.77 -3.64
CA HIS A 304 -18.00 3.92 -3.66
C HIS A 304 -18.99 4.37 -2.58
N HIS A 305 -20.23 4.61 -2.98
CA HIS A 305 -21.31 4.98 -2.08
C HIS A 305 -22.53 4.10 -2.34
N SER A 306 -23.07 3.50 -1.28
CA SER A 306 -24.33 2.75 -1.30
C SER A 306 -24.85 2.60 0.12
N ASP A 307 -26.18 2.43 0.29
CA ASP A 307 -26.77 2.18 1.61
C ASP A 307 -26.21 0.92 2.30
N LYS A 308 -25.80 -0.07 1.52
CA LYS A 308 -25.13 -1.26 2.05
C LYS A 308 -23.77 -0.91 2.62
N ALA A 309 -22.94 -0.17 1.87
CA ALA A 309 -21.62 0.28 2.31
C ALA A 309 -21.71 1.17 3.55
N ALA A 310 -22.70 2.07 3.61
CA ALA A 310 -22.95 2.91 4.77
C ALA A 310 -23.28 2.09 6.02
N ARG A 311 -24.19 1.11 5.91
CA ARG A 311 -24.52 0.21 7.04
C ARG A 311 -23.33 -0.65 7.47
N GLN A 312 -22.54 -1.15 6.54
CA GLN A 312 -21.34 -1.94 6.87
C GLN A 312 -20.27 -1.08 7.56
N TYR A 313 -20.11 0.16 7.12
CA TYR A 313 -19.21 1.12 7.78
C TYR A 313 -19.66 1.45 9.20
N ASP A 314 -20.97 1.71 9.39
CA ASP A 314 -21.55 1.96 10.70
C ASP A 314 -21.34 0.77 11.66
N ALA A 315 -21.61 -0.44 11.20
CA ALA A 315 -21.40 -1.67 11.97
C ALA A 315 -19.91 -1.88 12.34
N TYR A 316 -19.00 -1.59 11.41
CA TYR A 316 -17.55 -1.68 11.65
C TYR A 316 -17.10 -0.67 12.72
N LEU A 317 -17.53 0.59 12.64
CA LEU A 317 -17.20 1.60 13.65
C LEU A 317 -17.83 1.26 15.01
N GLN A 318 -19.06 0.75 15.02
CA GLN A 318 -19.70 0.32 16.26
C GLN A 318 -18.95 -0.84 16.91
N ALA A 319 -18.51 -1.84 16.13
CA ALA A 319 -17.71 -2.95 16.64
C ALA A 319 -16.38 -2.50 17.25
N LEU A 320 -15.70 -1.51 16.62
CA LEU A 320 -14.49 -0.90 17.19
C LEU A 320 -14.79 -0.19 18.52
N ALA A 321 -15.88 0.61 18.57
CA ALA A 321 -16.27 1.34 19.77
C ALA A 321 -16.62 0.39 20.91
N ASP A 322 -17.44 -0.62 20.66
CA ASP A 322 -17.88 -1.60 21.67
C ASP A 322 -16.67 -2.34 22.29
N ALA A 323 -15.72 -2.76 21.44
CA ALA A 323 -14.52 -3.42 21.92
C ALA A 323 -13.64 -2.50 22.77
N VAL A 324 -13.43 -1.26 22.33
CA VAL A 324 -12.61 -0.26 23.05
C VAL A 324 -13.26 0.14 24.36
N ASN A 325 -14.57 0.44 24.37
CA ASN A 325 -15.32 0.83 25.57
C ASN A 325 -15.30 -0.29 26.61
N SER A 326 -15.61 -1.54 26.19
CA SER A 326 -15.57 -2.69 27.10
C SER A 326 -14.17 -2.91 27.68
N PHE A 327 -13.11 -2.76 26.85
CA PHE A 327 -11.74 -2.89 27.31
C PHE A 327 -11.35 -1.76 28.28
N ALA A 328 -11.79 -0.53 28.03
CA ALA A 328 -11.54 0.62 28.89
C ALA A 328 -12.22 0.52 30.26
N GLN A 329 -13.36 -0.19 30.34
CA GLN A 329 -14.00 -0.51 31.63
C GLN A 329 -13.21 -1.53 32.45
N GLU A 330 -12.43 -2.40 31.79
CA GLU A 330 -11.61 -3.43 32.47
C GLU A 330 -10.22 -2.96 32.84
N LYS A 331 -9.68 -1.99 32.07
CA LYS A 331 -8.29 -1.56 32.17
C LYS A 331 -8.18 -0.04 32.13
N ASP A 332 -7.30 0.49 32.97
CA ASP A 332 -6.98 1.92 32.97
C ASP A 332 -6.07 2.24 31.80
N ILE A 333 -6.69 2.65 30.67
CA ILE A 333 -6.01 2.96 29.40
C ILE A 333 -6.26 4.42 29.00
N PHE A 334 -5.35 4.93 28.16
CA PHE A 334 -5.50 6.18 27.44
C PHE A 334 -5.66 5.86 25.95
N THR A 335 -6.84 6.08 25.40
CA THR A 335 -7.12 5.80 23.98
C THR A 335 -6.83 7.02 23.12
N ILE A 336 -6.17 6.80 21.98
CA ILE A 336 -6.00 7.80 20.92
C ILE A 336 -6.49 7.25 19.58
N LEU A 337 -7.00 8.14 18.74
CA LEU A 337 -7.36 7.83 17.35
C LEU A 337 -6.32 8.41 16.41
N VAL A 338 -5.81 7.58 15.50
CA VAL A 338 -4.75 7.98 14.57
C VAL A 338 -5.21 7.83 13.13
N GLY A 339 -5.14 8.92 12.37
CA GLY A 339 -5.34 8.93 10.92
C GLY A 339 -4.00 9.03 10.19
N MET A 340 -3.62 7.96 9.51
CA MET A 340 -2.37 7.87 8.75
C MET A 340 -2.44 8.60 7.40
N GLU A 341 -3.61 8.99 6.98
CA GLU A 341 -3.89 9.80 5.80
C GLU A 341 -4.93 10.87 6.17
N GLN A 342 -4.89 12.04 5.53
CA GLN A 342 -5.88 13.10 5.84
C GLN A 342 -7.34 12.62 5.69
N LEU A 343 -7.62 11.68 4.78
CA LEU A 343 -8.94 11.08 4.60
C LEU A 343 -9.43 10.30 5.83
N ASP A 344 -8.52 9.80 6.66
CA ASP A 344 -8.87 9.02 7.85
C ASP A 344 -9.47 9.89 8.96
N ARG A 345 -9.33 11.23 8.85
CA ARG A 345 -9.99 12.18 9.76
C ARG A 345 -11.46 11.87 9.90
N HIS A 346 -12.16 11.61 8.79
CA HIS A 346 -13.59 11.29 8.82
C HIS A 346 -13.88 10.05 9.68
N ALA A 347 -13.11 8.97 9.49
CA ALA A 347 -13.32 7.76 10.29
C ALA A 347 -13.00 7.97 11.77
N CYS A 348 -11.99 8.77 12.09
CA CYS A 348 -11.66 9.13 13.46
C CYS A 348 -12.76 10.00 14.10
N GLU A 349 -13.27 10.99 13.37
CA GLU A 349 -14.36 11.87 13.82
C GLU A 349 -15.69 11.13 13.97
N ASP A 350 -15.96 10.14 13.10
CA ASP A 350 -17.17 9.29 13.18
C ASP A 350 -17.10 8.24 14.30
N LEU A 351 -15.89 7.76 14.64
CA LEU A 351 -15.68 6.81 15.74
C LEU A 351 -15.70 7.49 17.11
N ASN A 352 -15.13 8.69 17.22
CA ASN A 352 -14.91 9.37 18.50
C ASN A 352 -16.19 9.55 19.34
N PRO A 353 -17.34 10.00 18.79
CA PRO A 353 -18.58 10.14 19.58
C PRO A 353 -19.20 8.80 20.01
N ARG A 354 -18.71 7.66 19.57
CA ARG A 354 -19.15 6.31 19.98
C ARG A 354 -18.35 5.76 21.16
N LEU A 355 -17.24 6.45 21.50
CA LEU A 355 -16.42 6.08 22.66
C LEU A 355 -17.02 6.68 23.94
N ASP A 356 -17.01 5.91 25.03
CA ASP A 356 -17.46 6.36 26.36
C ASP A 356 -16.66 7.57 26.86
N GLN A 357 -15.40 7.66 26.46
CA GLN A 357 -14.53 8.80 26.72
C GLN A 357 -13.94 9.32 25.39
N PRO A 358 -14.06 10.64 25.10
CA PRO A 358 -13.47 11.21 23.91
C PRO A 358 -11.96 10.94 23.82
N ALA A 359 -11.51 10.44 22.69
CA ALA A 359 -10.11 10.17 22.42
C ALA A 359 -9.43 11.37 21.72
N ALA A 360 -8.16 11.58 22.00
CA ALA A 360 -7.36 12.57 21.27
C ALA A 360 -7.09 12.09 19.83
N LEU A 361 -7.14 13.02 18.88
CA LEU A 361 -6.95 12.75 17.47
C LEU A 361 -5.53 13.14 17.01
N PHE A 362 -4.84 12.20 16.40
CA PHE A 362 -3.53 12.39 15.78
C PHE A 362 -3.64 12.10 14.28
N ILE A 363 -3.81 13.14 13.47
CA ILE A 363 -4.07 13.01 12.03
C ILE A 363 -2.91 13.59 11.22
N SER A 364 -2.55 12.93 10.13
CA SER A 364 -1.41 13.27 9.28
C SER A 364 -1.50 14.65 8.59
N ASP A 365 -2.66 15.28 8.55
CA ASP A 365 -2.82 16.67 8.09
C ASP A 365 -2.36 17.70 9.12
N THR A 366 -2.29 17.30 10.40
CA THR A 366 -1.88 18.14 11.54
C THR A 366 -0.47 17.80 12.01
N TYR A 367 -0.16 16.50 12.07
CA TYR A 367 1.14 15.99 12.50
C TYR A 367 1.93 15.47 11.30
N ASP A 368 3.20 15.79 11.23
CA ASP A 368 4.04 15.26 10.16
C ASP A 368 4.38 13.76 10.38
N MET A 369 4.98 13.12 9.37
CA MET A 369 5.31 11.71 9.44
C MET A 369 6.28 11.37 10.56
N TYR A 370 7.19 12.28 10.92
CA TYR A 370 8.19 12.06 11.98
C TYR A 370 7.53 12.09 13.36
N GLU A 371 6.64 13.05 13.61
CA GLU A 371 5.88 13.17 14.85
C GLU A 371 4.87 12.02 14.99
N LEU A 372 4.13 11.72 13.91
CA LEU A 372 3.10 10.69 13.96
C LEU A 372 3.68 9.31 14.24
N VAL A 373 4.80 8.94 13.61
CA VAL A 373 5.47 7.66 13.88
C VAL A 373 6.11 7.65 15.28
N SER A 374 6.60 8.78 15.77
CA SER A 374 7.08 8.89 17.15
C SER A 374 5.96 8.63 18.16
N VAL A 375 4.76 9.18 17.94
CA VAL A 375 3.56 8.90 18.75
C VAL A 375 3.23 7.40 18.70
N LEU A 376 3.16 6.80 17.52
CA LEU A 376 2.86 5.36 17.37
C LEU A 376 3.86 4.47 18.12
N ARG A 377 5.17 4.77 18.03
CA ARG A 377 6.22 4.02 18.75
C ARG A 377 6.25 4.27 20.26
N SER A 378 5.59 5.31 20.73
CA SER A 378 5.45 5.62 22.16
C SER A 378 4.22 4.97 22.81
N CYS A 379 3.41 4.25 22.01
CA CYS A 379 2.19 3.60 22.47
C CYS A 379 2.45 2.16 22.94
N HIS A 380 1.46 1.56 23.63
CA HIS A 380 1.62 0.27 24.27
C HIS A 380 0.91 -0.87 23.53
N MET A 381 -0.10 -0.56 22.76
CA MET A 381 -0.82 -1.53 21.92
C MET A 381 -1.61 -0.81 20.82
N MET A 382 -1.98 -1.54 19.76
CA MET A 382 -2.64 -0.98 18.60
C MET A 382 -3.66 -1.92 17.97
N ILE A 383 -4.81 -1.36 17.56
CA ILE A 383 -5.70 -1.95 16.54
C ILE A 383 -5.68 -1.02 15.34
N SER A 384 -5.40 -1.55 14.16
CA SER A 384 -5.23 -0.72 12.98
C SER A 384 -5.83 -1.30 11.70
N SER A 385 -6.51 -0.45 10.95
CA SER A 385 -6.90 -0.71 9.55
C SER A 385 -5.90 -0.14 8.55
N ARG A 386 -4.83 0.50 9.03
CA ARG A 386 -3.73 1.04 8.23
C ARG A 386 -2.47 0.18 8.38
N PHE A 387 -2.06 -0.43 7.26
CA PHE A 387 -0.87 -1.29 7.19
C PHE A 387 0.39 -0.60 7.75
N HIS A 388 0.67 0.63 7.32
CA HIS A 388 1.88 1.33 7.73
C HIS A 388 1.85 1.85 9.18
N ALA A 389 0.68 1.98 9.83
CA ALA A 389 0.66 2.22 11.27
C ALA A 389 1.30 1.05 12.02
N ILE A 390 1.00 -0.19 11.59
CA ILE A 390 1.59 -1.40 12.17
C ILE A 390 3.08 -1.47 11.81
N VAL A 391 3.44 -1.39 10.52
CA VAL A 391 4.83 -1.52 10.07
C VAL A 391 5.75 -0.50 10.74
N THR A 392 5.36 0.77 10.77
CA THR A 392 6.20 1.84 11.35
C THR A 392 6.31 1.78 12.87
N SER A 393 5.34 1.13 13.56
CA SER A 393 5.37 0.92 15.01
C SER A 393 6.17 -0.33 15.43
N MET A 394 6.36 -1.31 14.52
CA MET A 394 7.08 -2.55 14.85
C MET A 394 8.52 -2.35 15.35
N PRO A 395 9.35 -1.42 14.80
CA PRO A 395 10.63 -1.12 15.41
C PRO A 395 10.57 -0.57 16.86
N GLY A 396 9.40 -0.02 17.25
CA GLY A 396 9.08 0.33 18.65
C GLY A 396 8.54 -0.83 19.47
N LEU A 397 8.45 -2.04 18.89
CA LEU A 397 7.96 -3.27 19.54
C LEU A 397 6.51 -3.17 20.03
N VAL A 398 5.66 -2.39 19.37
CA VAL A 398 4.26 -2.17 19.75
C VAL A 398 3.39 -3.36 19.33
N PRO A 399 2.82 -4.12 20.30
CA PRO A 399 1.86 -5.19 20.01
C PRO A 399 0.68 -4.67 19.20
N SER A 400 0.35 -5.32 18.11
CA SER A 400 -0.66 -4.81 17.17
C SER A 400 -1.50 -5.91 16.55
N ALA A 401 -2.78 -5.60 16.31
CA ALA A 401 -3.70 -6.39 15.52
C ALA A 401 -4.27 -5.55 14.36
N GLY A 402 -4.68 -6.22 13.30
CA GLY A 402 -5.20 -5.60 12.10
C GLY A 402 -6.67 -5.89 11.84
N VAL A 403 -7.42 -4.86 11.40
CA VAL A 403 -8.81 -4.99 10.96
C VAL A 403 -8.93 -4.30 9.60
N THR A 404 -9.01 -5.05 8.51
CA THR A 404 -9.00 -4.44 7.18
C THR A 404 -9.74 -5.28 6.14
N MET A 405 -9.90 -4.70 4.98
CA MET A 405 -10.52 -5.32 3.79
C MET A 405 -9.49 -5.85 2.79
N ASP A 406 -8.18 -5.72 3.05
CA ASP A 406 -7.14 -6.08 2.09
C ASP A 406 -6.08 -7.01 2.69
N GLU A 407 -5.41 -7.72 1.79
CA GLU A 407 -4.46 -8.78 2.11
C GLU A 407 -3.14 -8.30 2.75
N ARG A 408 -2.81 -7.01 2.76
CA ARG A 408 -1.50 -6.51 3.23
C ARG A 408 -1.27 -6.81 4.71
N ILE A 409 -2.26 -6.50 5.53
CA ILE A 409 -2.16 -6.75 6.98
C ILE A 409 -2.25 -8.25 7.26
N ARG A 410 -3.10 -9.00 6.52
CA ARG A 410 -3.16 -10.46 6.62
C ARG A 410 -1.79 -11.08 6.36
N ASN A 411 -1.15 -10.70 5.24
CA ASN A 411 0.18 -11.21 4.89
C ASN A 411 1.22 -10.85 5.98
N LEU A 412 1.21 -9.61 6.48
CA LEU A 412 2.10 -9.18 7.55
C LEU A 412 1.91 -9.98 8.84
N MET A 413 0.67 -10.25 9.25
CA MET A 413 0.40 -11.03 10.44
C MET A 413 0.80 -12.49 10.26
N THR A 414 0.59 -13.06 9.07
CA THR A 414 1.07 -14.40 8.72
C THR A 414 2.59 -14.48 8.76
N ASP A 415 3.29 -13.52 8.16
CA ASP A 415 4.76 -13.46 8.15
C ASP A 415 5.34 -13.30 9.58
N ARG A 416 4.58 -12.68 10.48
CA ARG A 416 4.92 -12.58 11.92
C ARG A 416 4.61 -13.84 12.72
N GLY A 417 3.98 -14.85 12.13
CA GLY A 417 3.51 -16.06 12.82
C GLY A 417 2.21 -15.86 13.63
N HIS A 418 1.48 -14.78 13.41
CA HIS A 418 0.27 -14.39 14.13
C HIS A 418 -0.94 -14.14 13.21
N PRO A 419 -1.31 -15.10 12.33
CA PRO A 419 -2.44 -14.91 11.43
C PRO A 419 -3.77 -14.62 12.17
N GLU A 420 -3.89 -15.04 13.42
CA GLU A 420 -5.05 -14.82 14.29
C GLU A 420 -5.17 -13.38 14.83
N LEU A 421 -4.17 -12.52 14.61
CA LEU A 421 -4.24 -11.08 14.92
C LEU A 421 -4.71 -10.25 13.71
N PHE A 422 -5.37 -10.89 12.76
CA PHE A 422 -5.99 -10.27 11.60
C PHE A 422 -7.49 -10.57 11.54
N PHE A 423 -8.29 -9.57 11.22
CA PHE A 423 -9.74 -9.65 11.08
C PHE A 423 -10.20 -8.92 9.81
N GLU A 424 -11.22 -9.45 9.14
CA GLU A 424 -11.93 -8.72 8.10
C GLU A 424 -12.88 -7.68 8.71
N VAL A 425 -13.11 -6.56 8.01
CA VAL A 425 -13.95 -5.45 8.52
C VAL A 425 -15.43 -5.80 8.63
N ASP A 426 -15.89 -6.83 7.94
CA ASP A 426 -17.26 -7.34 7.93
C ASP A 426 -17.36 -8.74 8.57
N GLU A 427 -16.38 -9.10 9.39
CA GLU A 427 -16.37 -10.38 10.09
C GLU A 427 -17.47 -10.44 11.14
N GLN A 428 -18.11 -11.59 11.24
CA GLN A 428 -19.14 -11.84 12.26
C GLN A 428 -18.53 -11.75 13.67
N ASP A 429 -19.27 -11.17 14.61
CA ASP A 429 -18.87 -11.00 16.02
C ASP A 429 -17.55 -10.21 16.20
N LEU A 430 -17.29 -9.25 15.29
CA LEU A 430 -16.06 -8.48 15.26
C LEU A 430 -15.77 -7.80 16.60
N ALA A 431 -16.78 -7.22 17.27
CA ALA A 431 -16.60 -6.54 18.56
C ALA A 431 -16.05 -7.47 19.64
N GLU A 432 -16.61 -8.68 19.77
CA GLU A 432 -16.18 -9.68 20.75
C GLU A 432 -14.75 -10.17 20.47
N LYS A 433 -14.45 -10.45 19.18
CA LYS A 433 -13.12 -10.87 18.74
C LYS A 433 -12.07 -9.79 19.01
N LEU A 434 -12.40 -8.53 18.75
CA LEU A 434 -11.51 -7.41 19.03
C LEU A 434 -11.28 -7.20 20.52
N LEU A 435 -12.31 -7.33 21.36
CA LEU A 435 -12.18 -7.26 22.82
C LEU A 435 -11.28 -8.39 23.33
N HIS A 436 -11.47 -9.62 22.84
CA HIS A 436 -10.59 -10.74 23.19
C HIS A 436 -9.14 -10.45 22.78
N THR A 437 -8.95 -9.88 21.61
CA THR A 437 -7.64 -9.50 21.08
C THR A 437 -6.98 -8.39 21.91
N LEU A 438 -7.71 -7.35 22.31
CA LEU A 438 -7.21 -6.29 23.18
C LEU A 438 -6.74 -6.86 24.52
N ARG A 439 -7.53 -7.76 25.14
CA ARG A 439 -7.13 -8.47 26.37
C ARG A 439 -5.84 -9.26 26.15
N ARG A 440 -5.68 -9.91 25.01
CA ARG A 440 -4.48 -10.68 24.65
C ARG A 440 -3.27 -9.77 24.44
N LEU A 441 -3.38 -8.72 23.61
CA LEU A 441 -2.31 -7.74 23.38
C LEU A 441 -1.82 -7.11 24.70
N HIS A 442 -2.74 -6.90 25.66
CA HIS A 442 -2.39 -6.38 26.98
C HIS A 442 -1.70 -7.41 27.85
N ARG A 443 -2.20 -8.65 27.88
CA ARG A 443 -1.69 -9.73 28.74
C ARG A 443 -0.37 -10.29 28.26
N GLU A 444 -0.22 -10.44 26.96
CA GLU A 444 0.92 -11.09 26.29
C GLU A 444 1.86 -10.07 25.63
N ALA A 445 1.81 -8.79 26.07
CA ALA A 445 2.54 -7.69 25.46
C ALA A 445 4.04 -7.99 25.28
N ASP A 446 4.70 -8.49 26.33
CA ASP A 446 6.14 -8.77 26.31
C ASP A 446 6.49 -9.90 25.32
N THR A 447 5.67 -10.95 25.26
CA THR A 447 5.85 -12.06 24.32
C THR A 447 5.70 -11.59 22.88
N ILE A 448 4.61 -10.90 22.57
CA ILE A 448 4.34 -10.37 21.23
C ILE A 448 5.40 -9.36 20.80
N SER A 449 5.85 -8.49 21.72
CA SER A 449 6.95 -7.55 21.47
C SER A 449 8.26 -8.26 21.14
N ALA A 450 8.58 -9.35 21.86
CA ALA A 450 9.79 -10.14 21.60
C ALA A 450 9.72 -10.83 20.21
N GLU A 451 8.55 -11.29 19.81
CA GLU A 451 8.33 -11.90 18.49
C GLU A 451 8.40 -10.87 17.36
N ILE A 452 7.84 -9.68 17.56
CA ILE A 452 8.04 -8.53 16.66
C ILE A 452 9.53 -8.23 16.49
N GLY A 453 10.29 -8.22 17.62
CA GLY A 453 11.73 -8.00 17.60
C GLY A 453 12.49 -8.97 16.72
N LYS A 454 12.04 -10.23 16.63
CA LYS A 454 12.62 -11.27 15.74
C LYS A 454 12.21 -11.09 14.28
N ALA A 455 11.00 -10.55 14.01
CA ALA A 455 10.51 -10.37 12.65
C ALA A 455 11.18 -9.18 11.92
N VAL A 456 11.54 -8.12 12.63
CA VAL A 456 12.15 -6.92 12.04
C VAL A 456 13.46 -7.22 11.30
N PRO A 457 14.46 -7.94 11.85
CA PRO A 457 15.70 -8.28 11.14
C PRO A 457 15.49 -9.06 9.84
N GLN A 458 14.46 -9.90 9.76
CA GLN A 458 14.14 -10.63 8.54
C GLN A 458 13.73 -9.67 7.41
N GLN A 459 12.95 -8.64 7.74
CA GLN A 459 12.55 -7.61 6.78
C GLN A 459 13.74 -6.73 6.37
N LEU A 460 14.64 -6.41 7.32
CA LEU A 460 15.88 -5.68 7.01
C LEU A 460 16.79 -6.46 6.07
N ARG A 461 16.92 -7.77 6.25
CA ARG A 461 17.67 -8.65 5.32
C ARG A 461 17.10 -8.56 3.90
N LEU A 462 15.78 -8.69 3.75
CA LEU A 462 15.13 -8.55 2.45
C LEU A 462 15.31 -7.15 1.86
N MET A 463 15.21 -6.11 2.68
CA MET A 463 15.45 -4.72 2.24
C MET A 463 16.89 -4.50 1.79
N GLY A 464 17.88 -5.03 2.52
CA GLY A 464 19.28 -4.97 2.10
C GLY A 464 19.53 -5.70 0.79
N GLN A 465 18.91 -6.88 0.58
CA GLN A 465 18.96 -7.61 -0.69
C GLN A 465 18.37 -6.79 -1.84
N MET A 466 17.29 -6.04 -1.61
CA MET A 466 16.75 -5.11 -2.64
C MET A 466 17.79 -4.08 -3.09
N GLY A 467 18.64 -3.58 -2.21
CA GLY A 467 19.72 -2.67 -2.56
C GLY A 467 20.74 -3.32 -3.50
N ILE A 468 21.09 -4.59 -3.25
CA ILE A 468 21.98 -5.38 -4.12
C ILE A 468 21.32 -5.57 -5.50
N ASP A 469 20.09 -6.06 -5.53
CA ASP A 469 19.36 -6.35 -6.76
C ASP A 469 19.12 -5.10 -7.59
N PHE A 470 18.87 -3.97 -6.94
CA PHE A 470 18.74 -2.66 -7.61
C PHE A 470 20.04 -2.25 -8.29
N MET A 471 21.19 -2.33 -7.59
CA MET A 471 22.49 -2.02 -8.19
C MET A 471 22.86 -2.98 -9.32
N ASP A 472 22.53 -4.25 -9.19
CA ASP A 472 22.75 -5.23 -10.27
C ASP A 472 21.92 -4.86 -11.50
N GLU A 473 20.68 -4.38 -11.33
CA GLU A 473 19.84 -3.94 -12.43
C GLU A 473 20.35 -2.64 -13.06
N VAL A 474 20.86 -1.68 -12.26
CA VAL A 474 21.50 -0.46 -12.77
C VAL A 474 22.67 -0.83 -13.69
N VAL A 475 23.57 -1.71 -13.25
CA VAL A 475 24.73 -2.14 -14.05
C VAL A 475 24.32 -3.02 -15.24
N ARG A 476 23.26 -3.79 -15.12
CA ARG A 476 22.70 -4.54 -16.26
C ARG A 476 22.26 -3.63 -17.41
N VAL A 477 21.64 -2.49 -17.05
CA VAL A 477 21.16 -1.49 -18.04
C VAL A 477 22.30 -0.57 -18.50
N TYR A 478 23.18 -0.19 -17.58
CA TYR A 478 24.33 0.68 -17.79
C TYR A 478 25.63 -0.02 -17.37
N PRO A 479 26.23 -0.86 -18.23
CA PRO A 479 27.39 -1.70 -17.85
C PRO A 479 28.62 -0.92 -17.37
N GLU A 480 28.79 0.33 -17.83
CA GLU A 480 29.89 1.21 -17.43
C GLU A 480 29.60 2.06 -16.18
N PHE A 481 28.40 1.87 -15.55
CA PHE A 481 28.06 2.61 -14.33
C PHE A 481 28.95 2.17 -13.17
N PRO A 482 29.66 3.11 -12.50
CA PRO A 482 30.57 2.76 -11.42
C PRO A 482 29.81 2.27 -10.19
N ARG A 483 30.15 1.08 -9.70
CA ARG A 483 29.62 0.58 -8.42
C ARG A 483 30.32 1.28 -7.27
N LYS A 484 29.56 1.74 -6.30
CA LYS A 484 30.12 2.13 -5.01
C LYS A 484 30.80 0.91 -4.36
N ALA A 485 31.96 1.13 -3.75
CA ALA A 485 32.75 0.07 -3.10
C ALA A 485 32.07 -0.36 -1.78
N LEU A 486 30.95 -1.08 -1.87
CA LEU A 486 30.27 -1.69 -0.74
C LEU A 486 30.54 -3.20 -0.73
N PRO A 487 30.77 -3.83 0.43
CA PRO A 487 30.75 -5.29 0.55
C PRO A 487 29.43 -5.85 0.00
N ARG A 488 29.49 -6.99 -0.70
CA ARG A 488 28.28 -7.60 -1.28
C ARG A 488 27.50 -8.38 -0.21
N THR A 489 27.18 -7.72 0.88
CA THR A 489 26.33 -8.23 1.94
C THR A 489 25.08 -7.35 2.06
N TRP A 490 23.99 -7.92 2.53
CA TRP A 490 22.74 -7.19 2.65
C TRP A 490 22.83 -6.06 3.70
N GLU A 491 23.63 -6.23 4.75
CA GLU A 491 23.86 -5.20 5.78
C GLU A 491 24.49 -3.94 5.16
N ALA A 492 25.47 -4.13 4.30
CA ALA A 492 26.16 -3.01 3.63
C ALA A 492 25.27 -2.26 2.63
N HIS A 493 24.12 -2.82 2.25
CA HIS A 493 23.18 -2.21 1.32
C HIS A 493 21.92 -1.65 2.01
N LEU A 494 21.88 -1.67 3.35
CA LEU A 494 20.91 -0.90 4.12
C LEU A 494 21.38 0.56 4.26
N PRO A 495 20.47 1.54 4.29
CA PRO A 495 20.84 2.89 4.70
C PRO A 495 21.29 2.90 6.15
N PRO A 496 21.97 3.95 6.65
CA PRO A 496 22.32 4.07 8.07
C PRO A 496 21.08 3.83 8.96
N LEU A 497 21.21 2.89 9.89
CA LEU A 497 20.07 2.46 10.72
C LEU A 497 19.89 3.38 11.94
N PRO A 498 18.63 3.70 12.32
CA PRO A 498 18.34 4.31 13.61
C PRO A 498 18.84 3.42 14.78
N PRO A 499 19.26 4.00 15.90
CA PRO A 499 19.81 3.21 17.02
C PRO A 499 18.85 2.12 17.55
N VAL A 500 17.55 2.36 17.49
CA VAL A 500 16.53 1.36 17.89
C VAL A 500 16.55 0.16 16.96
N VAL A 501 16.57 0.40 15.66
CA VAL A 501 16.59 -0.65 14.63
C VAL A 501 17.91 -1.41 14.66
N GLN A 502 19.03 -0.71 14.88
CA GLN A 502 20.34 -1.33 15.00
C GLN A 502 20.41 -2.29 16.19
N ARG A 503 19.91 -1.89 17.37
CA ARG A 503 19.83 -2.77 18.54
C ARG A 503 18.97 -4.02 18.31
N LEU A 504 17.89 -3.91 17.53
CA LEU A 504 17.07 -5.08 17.16
C LEU A 504 17.86 -6.04 16.27
N LEU A 505 18.58 -5.50 15.31
CA LEU A 505 19.45 -6.29 14.45
C LEU A 505 20.56 -7.00 15.22
N GLU A 506 21.25 -6.31 16.14
CA GLU A 506 22.30 -6.89 16.99
C GLU A 506 21.78 -7.99 17.94
N ARG A 507 20.52 -7.89 18.37
CA ARG A 507 19.91 -8.85 19.31
C ARG A 507 19.31 -10.08 18.60
N HIS A 508 18.81 -9.93 17.40
CA HIS A 508 17.98 -10.94 16.75
C HIS A 508 18.38 -11.25 15.28
N GLY A 509 19.40 -10.54 14.73
CA GLY A 509 19.89 -10.67 13.36
C GLY A 509 20.84 -11.83 13.10
#